data_22349619103b12e977450c8250bf6370
#
_entry.id   22349619103b12e977450c8250bf6370
#
_cell.length_a   1.000
_cell.length_b   1.000
_cell.length_c   1.000
_cell.angle_alpha   90.00
_cell.angle_beta   90.00
_cell.angle_gamma   90.00
#
_symmetry.space_group_name_H-M   'P 1'
#
loop_
_entity.id
_entity.type
_entity.pdbx_description
1 polymer ?
#
loop_
_entity_poly.entity_id
_entity_poly.type
_entity_poly.pdbx_seq_one_letter_code
_entity_poly.pdbx_strand_id
1 'polypeptide(L)'
;MPNIKSAIRRTKRTQLQASVNKIRKSKYKSAVKQMYIYLESGKINEAKKFLPKFHSQLMKVAKTGVVSKKTASRKISRVTKKINN
;
A
#
# COMPACT_ATOMS: atom_id res chain seq x y z
N MET A 1 -18.91 3.23 -37.30
CA MET A 1 -19.44 3.11 -35.93
C MET A 1 -18.76 4.11 -35.03
N PRO A 2 -19.47 5.10 -34.46
CA PRO A 2 -18.86 6.14 -33.66
C PRO A 2 -18.31 5.64 -32.31
N ASN A 3 -18.71 4.45 -31.85
CA ASN A 3 -18.38 3.95 -30.56
C ASN A 3 -17.01 3.25 -30.44
N ILE A 4 -16.36 2.97 -31.58
CA ILE A 4 -15.09 2.24 -31.57
C ILE A 4 -13.98 3.03 -30.87
N LYS A 5 -13.86 4.33 -31.18
CA LYS A 5 -12.85 5.20 -30.58
C LYS A 5 -13.08 5.34 -29.06
N SER A 6 -14.35 5.47 -28.64
CA SER A 6 -14.71 5.56 -27.23
C SER A 6 -14.38 4.26 -26.49
N ALA A 7 -14.65 3.09 -27.09
CA ALA A 7 -14.33 1.80 -26.52
C ALA A 7 -12.82 1.61 -26.35
N ILE A 8 -12.02 2.02 -27.32
CA ILE A 8 -10.56 1.97 -27.26
C ILE A 8 -10.04 2.86 -26.11
N ARG A 9 -10.56 4.08 -25.98
CA ARG A 9 -10.18 4.99 -24.89
C ARG A 9 -10.51 4.40 -23.54
N ARG A 10 -11.69 3.81 -23.35
CA ARG A 10 -12.09 3.16 -22.12
C ARG A 10 -11.16 1.99 -21.77
N THR A 11 -10.84 1.15 -22.76
CA THR A 11 -9.93 0.03 -22.59
C THR A 11 -8.55 0.50 -22.13
N LYS A 12 -8.00 1.54 -22.76
CA LYS A 12 -6.70 2.11 -22.37
C LYS A 12 -6.75 2.65 -20.94
N ARG A 13 -7.80 3.38 -20.56
CA ARG A 13 -7.96 3.89 -19.19
C ARG A 13 -8.03 2.75 -18.18
N THR A 14 -8.78 1.70 -18.48
CA THR A 14 -8.91 0.53 -17.63
C THR A 14 -7.55 -0.16 -17.44
N GLN A 15 -6.78 -0.33 -18.52
CA GLN A 15 -5.46 -0.93 -18.47
C GLN A 15 -4.49 -0.08 -17.64
N LEU A 16 -4.50 1.25 -17.84
CA LEU A 16 -3.69 2.17 -17.06
C LEU A 16 -4.05 2.10 -15.58
N GLN A 17 -5.35 2.11 -15.27
CA GLN A 17 -5.81 2.03 -13.89
C GLN A 17 -5.42 0.71 -13.23
N ALA A 18 -5.53 -0.40 -13.95
CA ALA A 18 -5.10 -1.71 -13.46
C ALA A 18 -3.60 -1.74 -13.17
N SER A 19 -2.78 -1.16 -14.05
CA SER A 19 -1.33 -1.07 -13.87
C SER A 19 -0.98 -0.23 -12.65
N VAL A 20 -1.62 0.94 -12.49
CA VAL A 20 -1.41 1.82 -11.34
C VAL A 20 -1.81 1.11 -10.05
N ASN A 21 -2.94 0.42 -10.03
CA ASN A 21 -3.39 -0.32 -8.85
C ASN A 21 -2.45 -1.46 -8.49
N LYS A 22 -1.92 -2.15 -9.49
CA LYS A 22 -0.91 -3.20 -9.28
C LYS A 22 0.35 -2.64 -8.63
N ILE A 23 0.83 -1.49 -9.08
CA ILE A 23 1.97 -0.79 -8.49
C ILE A 23 1.67 -0.40 -7.04
N ARG A 24 0.48 0.13 -6.78
CA ARG A 24 0.06 0.50 -5.42
C ARG A 24 0.03 -0.70 -4.48
N LYS A 25 -0.52 -1.83 -4.94
CA LYS A 25 -0.53 -3.07 -4.16
C LYS A 25 0.89 -3.56 -3.88
N SER A 26 1.77 -3.49 -4.88
CA SER A 26 3.18 -3.88 -4.72
C SER A 26 3.89 -3.03 -3.68
N LYS A 27 3.67 -1.71 -3.71
CA LYS A 27 4.24 -0.78 -2.70
C LYS A 27 3.71 -1.10 -1.31
N TYR A 28 2.41 -1.39 -1.18
CA TYR A 28 1.80 -1.77 0.09
C TYR A 28 2.44 -3.04 0.64
N LYS A 29 2.52 -4.09 -0.18
CA LYS A 29 3.12 -5.37 0.22
C LYS A 29 4.60 -5.21 0.59
N SER A 30 5.35 -4.43 -0.18
CA SER A 30 6.77 -4.17 0.09
C SER A 30 6.96 -3.44 1.40
N ALA A 31 6.14 -2.43 1.70
CA ALA A 31 6.20 -1.70 2.96
C ALA A 31 5.92 -2.63 4.15
N VAL A 32 4.88 -3.45 4.05
CA VAL A 32 4.52 -4.41 5.11
C VAL A 32 5.65 -5.42 5.31
N LYS A 33 6.18 -5.97 4.23
CA LYS A 33 7.29 -6.93 4.27
C LYS A 33 8.53 -6.32 4.92
N GLN A 34 8.90 -5.11 4.55
CA GLN A 34 10.05 -4.42 5.09
C GLN A 34 9.91 -4.20 6.60
N MET A 35 8.73 -3.79 7.03
CA MET A 35 8.46 -3.59 8.45
C MET A 35 8.56 -4.92 9.23
N TYR A 36 8.01 -6.00 8.71
CA TYR A 36 8.10 -7.31 9.35
C TYR A 36 9.54 -7.81 9.42
N ILE A 37 10.35 -7.55 8.39
CA ILE A 37 11.78 -7.90 8.41
C ILE A 37 12.48 -7.19 9.56
N TYR A 38 12.23 -5.89 9.76
CA TYR A 38 12.81 -5.13 10.87
C TYR A 38 12.38 -5.71 12.22
N LEU A 39 11.10 -6.05 12.36
CA LEU A 39 10.57 -6.60 13.62
C LEU A 39 11.13 -7.99 13.92
N GLU A 40 11.22 -8.86 12.92
CA GLU A 40 11.73 -10.23 13.07
C GLU A 40 13.23 -10.26 13.37
N SER A 41 14.00 -9.34 12.77
CA SER A 41 15.44 -9.26 13.01
C SER A 41 15.81 -8.49 14.27
N GLY A 42 14.83 -8.03 15.04
CA GLY A 42 15.08 -7.27 16.27
C GLY A 42 15.56 -5.85 16.06
N LYS A 43 15.45 -5.34 14.85
CA LYS A 43 15.89 -3.97 14.50
C LYS A 43 14.79 -2.95 14.86
N ILE A 44 14.50 -2.84 16.14
CA ILE A 44 13.39 -2.00 16.63
C ILE A 44 13.65 -0.52 16.31
N ASN A 45 14.88 -0.05 16.43
CA ASN A 45 15.22 1.34 16.12
C ASN A 45 14.94 1.68 14.65
N GLU A 46 15.27 0.78 13.73
CA GLU A 46 15.00 0.94 12.33
C GLU A 46 13.51 0.88 12.03
N ALA A 47 12.78 0.01 12.72
CA ALA A 47 11.32 -0.06 12.63
C ALA A 47 10.69 1.25 13.08
N LYS A 48 11.15 1.85 14.17
CA LYS A 48 10.67 3.14 14.65
C LYS A 48 10.92 4.26 13.63
N LYS A 49 12.09 4.29 13.02
CA LYS A 49 12.43 5.27 11.98
C LYS A 49 11.57 5.08 10.74
N PHE A 50 11.27 3.84 10.39
CA PHE A 50 10.46 3.51 9.22
C PHE A 50 8.96 3.74 9.46
N LEU A 51 8.50 3.74 10.69
CA LEU A 51 7.08 3.80 11.04
C LEU A 51 6.33 4.98 10.40
N PRO A 52 6.82 6.23 10.43
CA PRO A 52 6.13 7.34 9.76
C PRO A 52 5.98 7.12 8.26
N LYS A 53 7.01 6.63 7.60
CA LYS A 53 6.99 6.33 6.18
C LYS A 53 6.03 5.17 5.87
N PHE A 54 6.06 4.12 6.69
CA PHE A 54 5.16 2.99 6.62
C PHE A 54 3.70 3.43 6.72
N HIS A 55 3.39 4.23 7.74
CA HIS A 55 2.06 4.80 7.94
C HIS A 55 1.60 5.60 6.72
N SER A 56 2.45 6.49 6.22
CA SER A 56 2.18 7.32 5.06
C SER A 56 1.89 6.47 3.82
N GLN A 57 2.71 5.46 3.55
CA GLN A 57 2.55 4.60 2.37
C GLN A 57 1.25 3.78 2.44
N LEU A 58 0.94 3.21 3.60
CA LEU A 58 -0.29 2.43 3.78
C LEU A 58 -1.53 3.31 3.63
N MET A 59 -1.51 4.52 4.19
CA MET A 59 -2.65 5.43 4.11
C MET A 59 -2.84 5.98 2.69
N LYS A 60 -1.78 6.23 1.95
CA LYS A 60 -1.87 6.63 0.54
C LYS A 60 -2.56 5.56 -0.31
N VAL A 61 -2.18 4.30 -0.10
CA VAL A 61 -2.80 3.18 -0.82
C VAL A 61 -4.27 3.01 -0.39
N ALA A 62 -4.55 3.13 0.89
CA ALA A 62 -5.92 3.04 1.41
C ALA A 62 -6.81 4.16 0.89
N LYS A 63 -6.27 5.37 0.75
CA LYS A 63 -7.00 6.52 0.21
C LYS A 63 -7.47 6.28 -1.22
N THR A 64 -6.72 5.52 -2.01
CA THR A 64 -7.09 5.20 -3.40
C THR A 64 -8.13 4.09 -3.52
N GLY A 65 -8.48 3.43 -2.42
CA GLY A 65 -9.46 2.36 -2.39
C GLY A 65 -8.93 0.98 -2.77
N VAL A 66 -7.64 0.86 -3.09
CA VAL A 66 -7.02 -0.43 -3.42
C VAL A 66 -6.99 -1.36 -2.20
N VAL A 67 -6.79 -0.77 -1.02
CA VAL A 67 -6.83 -1.47 0.26
C VAL A 67 -7.80 -0.70 1.16
N SER A 68 -8.58 -1.42 1.98
CA SER A 68 -9.50 -0.82 2.92
C SER A 68 -8.75 -0.01 3.98
N LYS A 69 -9.29 1.17 4.35
CA LYS A 69 -8.74 1.99 5.44
C LYS A 69 -8.70 1.20 6.75
N LYS A 70 -9.70 0.36 7.01
CA LYS A 70 -9.73 -0.51 8.18
C LYS A 70 -8.55 -1.47 8.20
N THR A 71 -8.27 -2.11 7.06
CA THR A 71 -7.15 -3.04 6.93
C THR A 71 -5.82 -2.33 7.18
N ALA A 72 -5.61 -1.17 6.54
CA ALA A 72 -4.40 -0.38 6.72
C ALA A 72 -4.23 0.06 8.18
N SER A 73 -5.28 0.58 8.80
CA SER A 73 -5.27 1.01 10.21
C SER A 73 -4.94 -0.14 11.16
N ARG A 74 -5.52 -1.31 10.93
CA ARG A 74 -5.23 -2.50 11.75
C ARG A 74 -3.77 -2.91 11.65
N LYS A 75 -3.20 -2.90 10.45
CA LYS A 75 -1.79 -3.24 10.26
C LYS A 75 -0.88 -2.25 10.96
N ILE A 76 -1.16 -0.97 10.83
CA ILE A 76 -0.40 0.10 11.49
C ILE A 76 -0.47 -0.09 13.02
N SER A 77 -1.67 -0.33 13.55
CA SER A 77 -1.89 -0.53 14.98
C SER A 77 -1.11 -1.74 15.51
N ARG A 78 -1.17 -2.87 14.82
CA ARG A 78 -0.43 -4.09 15.20
C ARG A 78 1.07 -3.87 15.21
N VAL A 79 1.59 -3.22 14.18
CA VAL A 79 3.01 -2.91 14.05
C VAL A 79 3.44 -1.96 15.16
N THR A 80 2.66 -0.91 15.41
CA THR A 80 2.94 0.05 16.48
C THR A 80 3.02 -0.64 17.84
N LYS A 81 2.11 -1.55 18.14
CA LYS A 81 2.14 -2.34 19.37
C LYS A 81 3.41 -3.17 19.50
N LYS A 82 3.81 -3.84 18.41
CA LYS A 82 5.03 -4.64 18.39
C LYS A 82 6.28 -3.79 18.63
N ILE A 83 6.33 -2.59 18.07
CA ILE A 83 7.45 -1.67 18.24
C ILE A 83 7.53 -1.17 19.69
N ASN A 84 6.38 -0.87 20.30
CA ASN A 84 6.31 -0.33 21.66
C ASN A 84 6.44 -1.39 22.76
N ASN A 85 6.29 -2.64 22.39
CA ASN A 85 6.52 -3.76 23.31
C ASN A 85 7.96 -4.23 23.21
#